data_520aa0941e6f2a19f69ff9df16e512ab
#
_entry.id   520aa0941e6f2a19f69ff9df16e512ab
#
_cell.length_a   1.000
_cell.length_b   1.000
_cell.length_c   1.000
_cell.angle_alpha   90.00
_cell.angle_beta   90.00
_cell.angle_gamma   90.00
#
_symmetry.space_group_name_H-M   'P 1'
#
loop_
_entity.id
_entity.type
_entity.pdbx_description
1 polymer ?
#
loop_
_entity_poly.entity_id
_entity_poly.type
_entity_poly.pdbx_seq_one_letter_code
_entity_poly.pdbx_strand_id
1 'polypeptide(L)'
;DEARAALATFRAIPNVPHDDVHVLAEPVAELSVLMKQVPIVNNALRRGVSGRRFKRSMEKNVGLATTLAALAQASARDTLYCENTEEEVLWCQMCEELRDSAAQVNAAVRALDQTAAKHAMQRIVVSCDRCHHQFRD
;
A
#
# COMPACT_ATOMS: atom_id res chain seq x y z
N ASP A 1 8.51 -24.56 -15.49
CA ASP A 1 8.79 -23.66 -16.63
C ASP A 1 7.70 -22.65 -16.93
N GLU A 2 6.43 -22.95 -16.67
CA GLU A 2 5.31 -22.00 -16.87
C GLU A 2 5.37 -20.79 -15.94
N ALA A 3 5.79 -20.94 -14.68
CA ALA A 3 5.94 -19.84 -13.74
C ALA A 3 7.05 -18.84 -14.15
N ARG A 4 8.12 -19.33 -14.81
CA ARG A 4 9.17 -18.48 -15.37
C ARG A 4 8.71 -17.73 -16.61
N ALA A 5 7.87 -18.35 -17.44
CA ALA A 5 7.27 -17.70 -18.61
C ALA A 5 6.27 -16.61 -18.20
N ALA A 6 5.45 -16.85 -17.17
CA ALA A 6 4.54 -15.84 -16.61
C ALA A 6 5.28 -14.63 -16.01
N LEU A 7 6.41 -14.84 -15.32
CA LEU A 7 7.26 -13.77 -14.81
C LEU A 7 7.94 -12.96 -15.92
N ALA A 8 8.31 -13.60 -17.05
CA ALA A 8 8.87 -12.91 -18.21
C ALA A 8 7.84 -12.03 -18.90
N THR A 9 6.58 -12.45 -18.96
CA THR A 9 5.46 -11.68 -19.53
C THR A 9 5.13 -10.46 -18.65
N PHE A 10 5.29 -10.57 -17.32
CA PHE A 10 5.09 -9.43 -16.40
C PHE A 10 6.19 -8.35 -16.52
N ARG A 11 7.40 -8.72 -16.99
CA ARG A 11 8.51 -7.78 -17.23
C ARG A 11 8.38 -7.02 -18.55
N ALA A 12 7.49 -7.44 -19.43
CA ALA A 12 7.30 -6.86 -20.75
C ALA A 12 6.11 -5.89 -20.82
N ILE A 13 5.55 -5.45 -19.69
CA ILE A 13 4.58 -4.35 -19.69
C ILE A 13 5.38 -3.10 -20.12
N PRO A 14 5.09 -2.50 -21.29
CA PRO A 14 5.77 -1.30 -21.72
C PRO A 14 5.56 -0.22 -20.65
N ASN A 15 6.60 0.57 -20.44
CA ASN A 15 6.57 1.74 -19.57
C ASN A 15 5.49 2.68 -20.13
N VAL A 16 4.26 2.54 -19.63
CA VAL A 16 3.15 3.43 -20.00
C VAL A 16 3.53 4.80 -19.47
N PRO A 17 3.60 5.84 -20.33
CA PRO A 17 3.90 7.19 -19.87
C PRO A 17 2.95 7.56 -18.72
N HIS A 18 3.49 8.18 -17.67
CA HIS A 18 2.75 8.54 -16.45
C HIS A 18 1.51 9.39 -16.73
N ASP A 19 1.47 10.08 -17.85
CA ASP A 19 0.38 10.98 -18.26
C ASP A 19 -0.90 10.24 -18.68
N ASP A 20 -0.82 8.98 -19.09
CA ASP A 20 -1.99 8.20 -19.54
C ASP A 20 -2.70 7.43 -18.40
N VAL A 21 -2.09 7.34 -17.22
CA VAL A 21 -2.65 6.58 -16.08
C VAL A 21 -3.83 7.31 -15.43
N HIS A 22 -3.91 8.63 -15.58
CA HIS A 22 -4.98 9.43 -14.98
C HIS A 22 -6.33 9.32 -15.69
N VAL A 23 -6.39 8.81 -16.91
CA VAL A 23 -7.58 8.86 -17.76
C VAL A 23 -8.49 7.62 -17.65
N LEU A 24 -8.05 6.52 -17.03
CA LEU A 24 -8.72 5.22 -17.23
C LEU A 24 -9.22 4.50 -15.98
N ALA A 25 -9.31 5.12 -14.82
CA ALA A 25 -9.77 4.33 -13.68
C ALA A 25 -10.79 5.06 -12.81
N GLU A 26 -12.03 4.71 -13.04
CA GLU A 26 -13.07 4.90 -12.03
C GLU A 26 -12.61 4.32 -10.69
N PRO A 27 -13.01 4.92 -9.54
CA PRO A 27 -12.74 4.36 -8.23
C PRO A 27 -13.19 2.90 -8.16
N VAL A 28 -12.34 2.01 -7.68
CA VAL A 28 -12.63 0.57 -7.53
C VAL A 28 -13.69 0.35 -6.45
N ALA A 29 -13.70 1.22 -5.45
CA ALA A 29 -14.66 1.25 -4.35
C ALA A 29 -14.65 2.64 -3.72
N GLU A 30 -15.71 2.99 -3.00
CA GLU A 30 -15.76 4.25 -2.24
C GLU A 30 -14.62 4.31 -1.20
N LEU A 31 -13.97 5.47 -1.10
CA LEU A 31 -12.86 5.71 -0.18
C LEU A 31 -13.25 5.37 1.26
N SER A 32 -14.47 5.69 1.68
CA SER A 32 -14.98 5.39 3.02
C SER A 32 -14.96 3.89 3.33
N VAL A 33 -15.20 3.04 2.33
CA VAL A 33 -15.15 1.57 2.45
C VAL A 33 -13.70 1.11 2.55
N LEU A 34 -12.81 1.63 1.69
CA LEU A 34 -11.39 1.31 1.71
C LEU A 34 -10.75 1.71 3.05
N MET A 35 -11.04 2.91 3.55
CA MET A 35 -10.51 3.42 4.81
C MET A 35 -11.01 2.65 6.04
N LYS A 36 -12.13 1.94 5.98
CA LYS A 36 -12.55 1.01 7.04
C LYS A 36 -11.70 -0.27 7.05
N GLN A 37 -11.18 -0.70 5.91
CA GLN A 37 -10.34 -1.89 5.81
C GLN A 37 -8.89 -1.64 6.21
N VAL A 38 -8.36 -0.46 5.95
CA VAL A 38 -6.96 -0.11 6.25
C VAL A 38 -6.59 -0.38 7.71
N PRO A 39 -7.31 0.09 8.74
CA PRO A 39 -6.94 -0.17 10.13
C PRO A 39 -7.03 -1.65 10.51
N ILE A 40 -7.95 -2.40 9.93
CA ILE A 40 -8.10 -3.84 10.17
C ILE A 40 -6.84 -4.57 9.69
N VAL A 41 -6.45 -4.33 8.45
CA VAL A 41 -5.27 -4.94 7.82
C VAL A 41 -3.98 -4.48 8.52
N ASN A 42 -3.84 -3.17 8.75
CA ASN A 42 -2.67 -2.59 9.40
C ASN A 42 -2.47 -3.12 10.82
N ASN A 43 -3.52 -3.22 11.62
CA ASN A 43 -3.44 -3.76 12.98
C ASN A 43 -3.07 -5.25 12.99
N ALA A 44 -3.61 -6.03 12.04
CA ALA A 44 -3.25 -7.43 11.89
C ALA A 44 -1.77 -7.59 11.49
N LEU A 45 -1.30 -6.80 10.53
CA LEU A 45 0.08 -6.78 10.06
C LEU A 45 1.04 -6.36 11.18
N ARG A 46 0.73 -5.30 11.91
CA ARG A 46 1.53 -4.83 13.05
C ARG A 46 1.71 -5.91 14.11
N ARG A 47 0.64 -6.62 14.48
CA ARG A 47 0.73 -7.74 15.42
C ARG A 47 1.60 -8.87 14.87
N GLY A 48 1.46 -9.20 13.60
CA GLY A 48 2.25 -10.24 12.94
C GLY A 48 3.74 -9.91 12.88
N VAL A 49 4.06 -8.67 12.53
CA VAL A 49 5.45 -8.17 12.43
C VAL A 49 6.11 -8.07 13.81
N SER A 50 5.38 -7.62 14.84
CA SER A 50 5.93 -7.46 16.20
C SER A 50 5.97 -8.76 17.00
N GLY A 51 5.22 -9.77 16.58
CA GLY A 51 5.02 -11.00 17.34
C GLY A 51 6.23 -11.93 17.37
N ARG A 52 6.28 -12.76 18.42
CA ARG A 52 7.30 -13.85 18.56
C ARG A 52 7.23 -14.89 17.44
N ARG A 53 6.08 -15.01 16.77
CA ARG A 53 5.85 -15.96 15.67
C ARG A 53 6.13 -15.35 14.29
N PHE A 54 6.87 -14.25 14.22
CA PHE A 54 7.15 -13.51 12.99
C PHE A 54 7.51 -14.43 11.81
N LYS A 55 8.50 -15.33 11.99
CA LYS A 55 8.94 -16.26 10.97
C LYS A 55 7.84 -17.26 10.54
N ARG A 56 7.05 -17.75 11.48
CA ARG A 56 5.95 -18.69 11.20
C ARG A 56 4.76 -18.01 10.51
N SER A 57 4.64 -16.71 10.68
CA SER A 57 3.56 -15.89 10.12
C SER A 57 3.97 -15.20 8.82
N MET A 58 5.08 -15.57 8.21
CA MET A 58 5.63 -14.92 7.02
C MET A 58 4.62 -14.80 5.90
N GLU A 59 4.01 -15.90 5.47
CA GLU A 59 3.03 -15.89 4.36
C GLU A 59 1.83 -14.98 4.66
N LYS A 60 1.31 -15.08 5.89
CA LYS A 60 0.20 -14.23 6.35
C LYS A 60 0.60 -12.76 6.33
N ASN A 61 1.79 -12.42 6.84
CA ASN A 61 2.27 -11.05 6.89
C ASN A 61 2.55 -10.49 5.48
N VAL A 62 3.07 -11.32 4.57
CA VAL A 62 3.22 -10.97 3.15
C VAL A 62 1.88 -10.65 2.53
N GLY A 63 0.85 -11.49 2.75
CA GLY A 63 -0.51 -11.25 2.26
C GLY A 63 -1.11 -9.96 2.81
N LEU A 64 -0.98 -9.70 4.11
CA LEU A 64 -1.47 -8.47 4.74
C LEU A 64 -0.76 -7.22 4.20
N ALA A 65 0.56 -7.26 4.01
CA ALA A 65 1.31 -6.15 3.46
C ALA A 65 0.92 -5.87 1.98
N THR A 66 0.72 -6.93 1.19
CA THR A 66 0.23 -6.82 -0.19
C THR A 66 -1.19 -6.21 -0.22
N THR A 67 -2.07 -6.65 0.67
CA THR A 67 -3.44 -6.09 0.77
C THR A 67 -3.40 -4.62 1.14
N LEU A 68 -2.55 -4.22 2.09
CA LEU A 68 -2.41 -2.81 2.47
C LEU A 68 -1.89 -1.96 1.31
N ALA A 69 -0.92 -2.44 0.54
CA ALA A 69 -0.44 -1.76 -0.66
C ALA A 69 -1.54 -1.62 -1.72
N ALA A 70 -2.36 -2.65 -1.92
CA ALA A 70 -3.48 -2.61 -2.84
C ALA A 70 -4.57 -1.62 -2.40
N LEU A 71 -4.89 -1.56 -1.09
CA LEU A 71 -5.82 -0.57 -0.53
C LEU A 71 -5.32 0.86 -0.75
N ALA A 72 -4.04 1.11 -0.53
CA ALA A 72 -3.43 2.41 -0.79
C ALA A 72 -3.51 2.80 -2.27
N GLN A 73 -3.19 1.87 -3.17
CA GLN A 73 -3.28 2.10 -4.62
C GLN A 73 -4.71 2.35 -5.08
N ALA A 74 -5.68 1.64 -4.52
CA ALA A 74 -7.10 1.85 -4.82
C ALA A 74 -7.58 3.22 -4.31
N SER A 75 -7.13 3.63 -3.11
CA SER A 75 -7.48 4.93 -2.51
C SER A 75 -6.96 6.11 -3.33
N ALA A 76 -5.81 5.98 -3.99
CA ALA A 76 -5.25 7.04 -4.83
C ALA A 76 -6.16 7.45 -5.99
N ARG A 77 -7.10 6.61 -6.39
CA ARG A 77 -8.03 6.85 -7.51
C ARG A 77 -9.29 7.62 -7.12
N ASP A 78 -9.59 7.73 -5.84
CA ASP A 78 -10.75 8.46 -5.35
C ASP A 78 -10.32 9.83 -4.82
N THR A 79 -10.45 10.85 -5.67
CA THR A 79 -10.07 12.24 -5.39
C THR A 79 -11.28 13.12 -5.08
N LEU A 80 -12.45 12.53 -4.82
CA LEU A 80 -13.70 13.27 -4.58
C LEU A 80 -13.63 14.20 -3.35
N TYR A 81 -12.70 13.95 -2.45
CA TYR A 81 -12.48 14.76 -1.25
C TYR A 81 -11.41 15.84 -1.42
N CYS A 82 -10.81 15.94 -2.60
CA CYS A 82 -9.84 16.99 -2.93
C CYS A 82 -10.56 18.19 -3.52
N GLU A 83 -10.25 19.40 -3.05
CA GLU A 83 -10.90 20.63 -3.50
C GLU A 83 -10.28 21.17 -4.79
N ASN A 84 -9.04 20.80 -5.08
CA ASN A 84 -8.29 21.33 -6.22
C ASN A 84 -7.19 20.33 -6.67
N THR A 85 -6.59 20.64 -7.83
CA THR A 85 -5.55 19.77 -8.43
C THR A 85 -4.30 19.62 -7.57
N GLU A 86 -3.94 20.64 -6.77
CA GLU A 86 -2.76 20.55 -5.88
C GLU A 86 -3.02 19.53 -4.76
N GLU A 87 -4.22 19.52 -4.23
CA GLU A 87 -4.65 18.51 -3.26
C GLU A 87 -4.73 17.10 -3.86
N GLU A 88 -5.19 16.97 -5.10
CA GLU A 88 -5.18 15.67 -5.80
C GLU A 88 -3.77 15.11 -5.95
N VAL A 89 -2.81 15.95 -6.32
CA VAL A 89 -1.39 15.56 -6.40
C VAL A 89 -0.86 15.14 -5.04
N LEU A 90 -1.13 15.91 -3.99
CA LEU A 90 -0.72 15.60 -2.63
C LEU A 90 -1.36 14.31 -2.12
N TRP A 91 -2.64 14.12 -2.40
CA TRP A 91 -3.38 12.89 -2.08
C TRP A 91 -2.74 11.66 -2.72
N CYS A 92 -2.47 11.73 -4.03
CA CYS A 92 -1.81 10.64 -4.75
C CYS A 92 -0.44 10.32 -4.15
N GLN A 93 0.38 11.34 -3.85
CA GLN A 93 1.68 11.16 -3.22
C GLN A 93 1.58 10.46 -1.86
N MET A 94 0.63 10.85 -1.02
CA MET A 94 0.42 10.22 0.30
C MET A 94 -0.04 8.76 0.18
N CYS A 95 -0.90 8.46 -0.79
CA CYS A 95 -1.29 7.08 -1.08
C CYS A 95 -0.11 6.24 -1.60
N GLU A 96 0.76 6.83 -2.44
CA GLU A 96 1.98 6.17 -2.92
C GLU A 96 2.97 5.91 -1.78
N GLU A 97 3.16 6.84 -0.86
CA GLU A 97 4.00 6.66 0.33
C GLU A 97 3.51 5.49 1.19
N LEU A 98 2.19 5.38 1.39
CA LEU A 98 1.60 4.25 2.12
C LEU A 98 1.82 2.93 1.38
N ARG A 99 1.57 2.90 0.07
CA ARG A 99 1.82 1.74 -0.81
C ARG A 99 3.26 1.28 -0.71
N ASP A 100 4.21 2.20 -0.87
CA ASP A 100 5.63 1.90 -0.90
C ASP A 100 6.15 1.45 0.47
N SER A 101 5.63 2.04 1.55
CA SER A 101 5.92 1.59 2.91
C SER A 101 5.41 0.17 3.15
N ALA A 102 4.21 -0.17 2.67
CA ALA A 102 3.67 -1.53 2.74
C ALA A 102 4.50 -2.52 1.90
N ALA A 103 4.97 -2.10 0.71
CA ALA A 103 5.88 -2.90 -0.11
C ALA A 103 7.22 -3.17 0.60
N GLN A 104 7.73 -2.20 1.35
CA GLN A 104 8.95 -2.38 2.16
C GLN A 104 8.73 -3.35 3.33
N VAL A 105 7.55 -3.34 3.97
CA VAL A 105 7.19 -4.37 4.95
C VAL A 105 7.18 -5.75 4.28
N ASN A 106 6.56 -5.87 3.11
CA ASN A 106 6.52 -7.12 2.35
C ASN A 106 7.93 -7.67 2.07
N ALA A 107 8.81 -6.82 1.56
CA ALA A 107 10.20 -7.19 1.25
C ALA A 107 10.96 -7.64 2.51
N ALA A 108 10.85 -6.90 3.60
CA ALA A 108 11.51 -7.22 4.87
C ALA A 108 10.98 -8.54 5.48
N VAL A 109 9.67 -8.77 5.40
CA VAL A 109 9.05 -10.03 5.86
C VAL A 109 9.55 -11.21 5.04
N ARG A 110 9.65 -11.09 3.72
CA ARG A 110 10.20 -12.13 2.85
C ARG A 110 11.68 -12.43 3.14
N ALA A 111 12.44 -11.39 3.49
CA ALA A 111 13.83 -11.52 3.91
C ALA A 111 13.99 -12.05 5.34
N LEU A 112 12.88 -12.26 6.08
CA LEU A 112 12.84 -12.62 7.50
C LEU A 112 13.57 -11.62 8.40
N ASP A 113 13.68 -10.36 7.95
CA ASP A 113 14.24 -9.23 8.70
C ASP A 113 13.14 -8.53 9.49
N GLN A 114 12.95 -8.98 10.74
CA GLN A 114 11.94 -8.42 11.63
C GLN A 114 12.22 -6.95 12.00
N THR A 115 13.49 -6.57 12.10
CA THR A 115 13.88 -5.21 12.45
C THR A 115 13.50 -4.26 11.32
N ALA A 116 13.89 -4.57 10.09
CA ALA A 116 13.49 -3.78 8.92
C ALA A 116 11.97 -3.73 8.75
N ALA A 117 11.26 -4.84 9.00
CA ALA A 117 9.81 -4.88 8.94
C ALA A 117 9.17 -3.93 9.98
N LYS A 118 9.67 -3.89 11.21
CA LYS A 118 9.20 -2.96 12.25
C LYS A 118 9.45 -1.49 11.85
N HIS A 119 10.62 -1.17 11.29
CA HIS A 119 10.92 0.17 10.81
C HIS A 119 9.98 0.60 9.67
N ALA A 120 9.71 -0.30 8.73
CA ALA A 120 8.74 -0.03 7.67
C ALA A 120 7.31 0.18 8.20
N MET A 121 6.90 -0.58 9.23
CA MET A 121 5.62 -0.37 9.93
C MET A 121 5.52 1.00 10.60
N GLN A 122 6.60 1.52 11.15
CA GLN A 122 6.62 2.88 11.73
C GLN A 122 6.38 3.94 10.65
N ARG A 123 6.93 3.78 9.45
CA ARG A 123 6.66 4.69 8.32
C ARG A 123 5.20 4.67 7.90
N ILE A 124 4.55 3.50 7.93
CA ILE A 124 3.10 3.40 7.67
C ILE A 124 2.30 4.26 8.66
N VAL A 125 2.62 4.18 9.96
CA VAL A 125 1.94 4.98 10.99
C VAL A 125 2.09 6.47 10.71
N VAL A 126 3.31 6.93 10.45
CA VAL A 126 3.60 8.34 10.15
C VAL A 126 2.86 8.80 8.89
N SER A 127 2.83 7.97 7.85
CA SER A 127 2.09 8.27 6.60
C SER A 127 0.59 8.40 6.85
N CYS A 128 0.00 7.49 7.63
CA CYS A 128 -1.42 7.55 7.99
C CYS A 128 -1.76 8.82 8.78
N ASP A 129 -0.95 9.17 9.78
CA ASP A 129 -1.17 10.35 10.62
C ASP A 129 -1.07 11.65 9.79
N ARG A 130 -0.08 11.74 8.90
CA ARG A 130 0.08 12.90 7.99
C ARG A 130 -1.12 13.05 7.07
N CYS A 131 -1.58 11.96 6.46
CA CYS A 131 -2.70 11.98 5.53
C CYS A 131 -3.99 12.40 6.25
N HIS A 132 -4.26 11.82 7.42
CA HIS A 132 -5.44 12.16 8.21
C HIS A 132 -5.41 13.60 8.73
N HIS A 133 -4.24 14.12 9.09
CA HIS A 133 -4.12 15.53 9.47
C HIS A 133 -4.40 16.49 8.32
N GLN A 134 -4.11 16.09 7.09
CA GLN A 134 -4.33 16.93 5.91
C GLN A 134 -5.76 16.85 5.37
N PHE A 135 -6.38 15.67 5.39
CA PHE A 135 -7.62 15.40 4.65
C PHE A 135 -8.80 14.95 5.54
N ARG A 136 -8.62 14.84 6.83
CA ARG A 136 -9.65 14.39 7.75
C ARG A 136 -9.70 15.29 8.98
N ASP A 137 -10.36 16.42 8.86
CA ASP A 137 -10.78 17.24 10.01
C ASP A 137 -12.22 16.97 10.40
#